data_c1854ee4eb81120faa1cb50aed3a448e
#
_entry.id   c1854ee4eb81120faa1cb50aed3a448e
#
_cell.length_a   1.000
_cell.length_b   1.000
_cell.length_c   1.000
_cell.angle_alpha   90.00
_cell.angle_beta   90.00
_cell.angle_gamma   90.00
#
_symmetry.space_group_name_H-M   'P 1'
#
loop_
_entity.id
_entity.type
_entity.pdbx_description
1 polymer ?
#
loop_
_entity_poly.entity_id
_entity_poly.type
_entity_poly.pdbx_seq_one_letter_code
_entity_poly.pdbx_strand_id
1 'polypeptide(L)'
;MSSIISEYIEKSKIITPDDSFHYFFGYYDMRATVGDKPHLCHKVKFMDRIPDASDICEVGYLVDKKFYKIGETTAWNFQQGAMLQYHPYLEDTVYYNVFENGKFQTVTLNFVTGEKKYADRATACISPDGKWGLAVNFGRIFDFRPGYGYAGFVDEYSDVNAPHNDGVFLVDMEKGDSKQILFYDSLAKISGFDDEQKVLVNHITFNTTSDRFVMLVRNFPAPNKPWSTSMVIGDLNGNTHAVLLNTYVSHYFWVDSSHILAHCTVGTRKSSMFIIDVDSGEAIEYRLPYFSQVINGDIHCNLSPDGNYIIGDGYDFGGYRSLQGYSMKTGEARELLKAKTMPPVCTDVRCDLHAQFVWGGKYISYDTTENGKREIAIIPADILDF
;
A
#
# COMPACT_ATOMS: atom_id res chain seq x y z
N MET A 1 8.10 -31.41 -8.26
CA MET A 1 8.09 -29.93 -8.27
C MET A 1 7.45 -29.34 -9.53
N SER A 2 7.71 -29.82 -10.77
CA SER A 2 7.12 -29.24 -12.00
C SER A 2 5.61 -29.43 -12.16
N SER A 3 5.01 -30.51 -11.63
CA SER A 3 3.57 -30.81 -11.78
C SER A 3 2.66 -29.93 -10.91
N ILE A 4 3.12 -29.51 -9.73
CA ILE A 4 2.34 -28.66 -8.81
C ILE A 4 2.27 -27.21 -9.37
N ILE A 5 3.37 -26.70 -9.90
CA ILE A 5 3.42 -25.34 -10.48
C ILE A 5 2.50 -25.23 -11.71
N SER A 6 2.44 -26.26 -12.58
CA SER A 6 1.55 -26.25 -13.75
C SER A 6 0.07 -26.30 -13.39
N GLU A 7 -0.31 -27.02 -12.34
CA GLU A 7 -1.69 -27.13 -11.89
C GLU A 7 -2.25 -25.80 -11.35
N TYR A 8 -1.41 -24.99 -10.68
CA TYR A 8 -1.83 -23.71 -10.12
C TYR A 8 -1.90 -22.59 -11.17
N ILE A 9 -1.03 -22.58 -12.18
CA ILE A 9 -1.13 -21.64 -13.30
C ILE A 9 -2.46 -21.84 -14.06
N GLU A 10 -2.94 -23.06 -14.20
CA GLU A 10 -4.24 -23.36 -14.83
C GLU A 10 -5.44 -22.83 -14.02
N LYS A 11 -5.32 -22.65 -12.71
CA LYS A 11 -6.37 -22.07 -11.83
C LYS A 11 -6.39 -20.55 -11.80
N SER A 12 -5.30 -19.90 -12.22
CA SER A 12 -5.24 -18.43 -12.27
C SER A 12 -6.11 -17.89 -13.40
N LYS A 13 -6.89 -16.85 -13.11
CA LYS A 13 -7.82 -16.23 -14.06
C LYS A 13 -7.61 -14.73 -14.11
N ILE A 14 -7.29 -14.19 -15.29
CA ILE A 14 -7.32 -12.76 -15.56
C ILE A 14 -8.77 -12.26 -15.53
N ILE A 15 -9.03 -11.21 -14.75
CA ILE A 15 -10.37 -10.61 -14.62
C ILE A 15 -10.49 -9.25 -15.30
N THR A 16 -9.41 -8.71 -15.82
CA THR A 16 -9.37 -7.45 -16.60
C THR A 16 -9.76 -7.67 -18.06
N PRO A 17 -10.17 -6.59 -18.78
CA PRO A 17 -10.48 -6.65 -20.21
C PRO A 17 -9.30 -7.07 -21.08
N ASP A 18 -9.59 -7.73 -22.19
CA ASP A 18 -8.60 -8.05 -23.21
C ASP A 18 -8.48 -6.90 -24.24
N ASP A 19 -7.85 -5.82 -23.82
CA ASP A 19 -7.57 -4.61 -24.60
C ASP A 19 -6.11 -4.15 -24.42
N SER A 20 -5.76 -2.99 -24.91
CA SER A 20 -4.39 -2.45 -24.84
C SER A 20 -4.08 -1.62 -23.61
N PHE A 21 -5.03 -1.47 -22.68
CA PHE A 21 -4.81 -0.68 -21.46
C PHE A 21 -4.13 -1.49 -20.37
N HIS A 22 -3.55 -0.78 -19.40
CA HIS A 22 -3.03 -1.37 -18.17
C HIS A 22 -4.04 -1.22 -17.06
N TYR A 23 -4.22 -2.28 -16.29
CA TYR A 23 -5.17 -2.36 -15.18
C TYR A 23 -4.45 -2.79 -13.92
N PHE A 24 -4.74 -2.13 -12.79
CA PHE A 24 -4.16 -2.48 -11.49
C PHE A 24 -5.08 -2.03 -10.37
N PHE A 25 -4.92 -2.63 -9.19
CA PHE A 25 -5.69 -2.17 -8.05
C PHE A 25 -4.92 -1.11 -7.26
N GLY A 26 -3.72 -1.37 -6.84
CA GLY A 26 -2.93 -0.48 -5.99
C GLY A 26 -2.17 -1.25 -4.93
N TYR A 27 -2.29 -0.87 -3.65
CA TYR A 27 -1.48 -1.44 -2.59
C TYR A 27 -2.18 -2.59 -1.87
N TYR A 28 -1.40 -3.50 -1.28
CA TYR A 28 -1.86 -4.74 -0.65
C TYR A 28 -2.71 -4.55 0.61
N ASP A 29 -2.70 -3.38 1.24
CA ASP A 29 -3.41 -3.05 2.48
C ASP A 29 -4.71 -2.25 2.28
N MET A 30 -5.12 -2.04 1.03
CA MET A 30 -6.36 -1.36 0.68
C MET A 30 -7.48 -2.34 0.33
N ARG A 31 -8.74 -1.90 0.41
CA ARG A 31 -9.91 -2.75 0.16
C ARG A 31 -10.32 -2.75 -1.30
N ALA A 32 -9.86 -3.75 -2.05
CA ALA A 32 -10.29 -3.97 -3.45
C ALA A 32 -11.73 -4.45 -3.56
N THR A 33 -12.21 -5.17 -2.55
CA THR A 33 -13.60 -5.68 -2.47
C THR A 33 -14.14 -5.51 -1.05
N VAL A 34 -15.46 -5.44 -0.91
CA VAL A 34 -16.18 -5.51 0.37
C VAL A 34 -17.38 -6.43 0.17
N GLY A 35 -17.48 -7.51 0.94
CA GLY A 35 -18.47 -8.55 0.70
C GLY A 35 -18.34 -9.15 -0.71
N ASP A 36 -19.44 -9.25 -1.44
CA ASP A 36 -19.47 -9.75 -2.82
C ASP A 36 -19.43 -8.63 -3.88
N LYS A 37 -19.05 -7.39 -3.50
CA LYS A 37 -18.94 -6.26 -4.44
C LYS A 37 -17.86 -6.50 -5.50
N PRO A 38 -18.01 -5.92 -6.70
CA PRO A 38 -17.02 -6.05 -7.77
C PRO A 38 -15.63 -5.62 -7.35
N HIS A 39 -14.60 -6.17 -7.97
CA HIS A 39 -13.22 -5.78 -7.73
C HIS A 39 -12.95 -4.37 -8.26
N LEU A 40 -12.50 -3.45 -7.42
CA LEU A 40 -12.09 -2.11 -7.83
C LEU A 40 -10.82 -2.15 -8.68
N CYS A 41 -10.67 -1.17 -9.55
CA CYS A 41 -9.58 -1.16 -10.52
C CYS A 41 -9.24 0.25 -10.98
N HIS A 42 -7.96 0.52 -11.20
CA HIS A 42 -7.43 1.64 -11.97
C HIS A 42 -7.19 1.19 -13.42
N LYS A 43 -7.34 2.13 -14.36
CA LYS A 43 -7.05 1.91 -15.78
C LYS A 43 -6.23 3.08 -16.33
N VAL A 44 -5.10 2.76 -16.97
CA VAL A 44 -4.19 3.73 -17.57
C VAL A 44 -3.75 3.31 -18.96
N LYS A 45 -3.25 4.29 -19.76
CA LYS A 45 -2.86 4.06 -21.15
C LYS A 45 -1.42 3.57 -21.31
N PHE A 46 -0.56 3.73 -20.32
CA PHE A 46 0.87 3.51 -20.43
C PHE A 46 1.46 2.95 -19.13
N MET A 47 2.63 2.34 -19.24
CA MET A 47 3.47 1.89 -18.12
C MET A 47 4.95 1.95 -18.51
N ASP A 48 5.35 2.96 -19.27
CA ASP A 48 6.70 3.11 -19.83
C ASP A 48 7.44 4.35 -19.29
N ARG A 49 6.81 5.12 -18.41
CA ARG A 49 7.38 6.30 -17.76
C ARG A 49 6.67 6.64 -16.46
N ILE A 50 7.26 7.52 -15.66
CA ILE A 50 6.59 8.12 -14.50
C ILE A 50 5.43 9.00 -14.98
N PRO A 51 4.26 8.99 -14.29
CA PRO A 51 3.15 9.89 -14.60
C PRO A 51 3.54 11.37 -14.44
N ASP A 52 2.99 12.21 -15.29
CA ASP A 52 3.05 13.66 -15.15
C ASP A 52 1.68 14.25 -14.72
N ALA A 53 1.64 15.57 -14.48
CA ALA A 53 0.46 16.27 -13.96
C ALA A 53 -0.79 16.19 -14.84
N SER A 54 -0.63 15.85 -16.12
CA SER A 54 -1.74 15.77 -17.10
C SER A 54 -2.22 14.34 -17.36
N ASP A 55 -1.53 13.34 -16.81
CA ASP A 55 -1.85 11.95 -17.05
C ASP A 55 -3.09 11.50 -16.26
N ILE A 56 -4.11 11.10 -17.00
CA ILE A 56 -5.37 10.66 -16.42
C ILE A 56 -5.32 9.16 -16.13
N CYS A 57 -5.69 8.81 -14.90
CA CYS A 57 -6.08 7.47 -14.49
C CYS A 57 -7.60 7.39 -14.37
N GLU A 58 -8.24 6.45 -15.04
CA GLU A 58 -9.64 6.12 -14.82
C GLU A 58 -9.76 5.18 -13.62
N VAL A 59 -10.73 5.45 -12.72
CA VAL A 59 -11.08 4.58 -11.60
C VAL A 59 -12.42 3.92 -11.85
N GLY A 60 -12.56 2.67 -11.44
CA GLY A 60 -13.75 1.89 -11.70
C GLY A 60 -13.74 0.52 -11.06
N TYR A 61 -14.58 -0.37 -11.58
CA TYR A 61 -14.67 -1.75 -11.11
C TYR A 61 -14.79 -2.74 -12.27
N LEU A 62 -14.56 -4.01 -11.97
CA LEU A 62 -14.52 -5.12 -12.94
C LEU A 62 -15.71 -6.06 -12.74
N VAL A 63 -16.46 -6.35 -13.82
CA VAL A 63 -17.48 -7.40 -13.89
C VAL A 63 -17.34 -8.11 -15.23
N ASP A 64 -17.25 -9.44 -15.23
CA ASP A 64 -17.20 -10.27 -16.44
C ASP A 64 -16.17 -9.78 -17.48
N LYS A 65 -14.95 -9.49 -17.04
CA LYS A 65 -13.86 -8.92 -17.86
C LYS A 65 -14.20 -7.58 -18.53
N LYS A 66 -15.12 -6.81 -17.96
CA LYS A 66 -15.43 -5.45 -18.41
C LYS A 66 -15.09 -4.45 -17.32
N PHE A 67 -14.54 -3.34 -17.73
CA PHE A 67 -14.25 -2.20 -16.85
C PHE A 67 -15.42 -1.21 -16.88
N TYR A 68 -15.97 -0.92 -15.71
CA TYR A 68 -17.02 0.09 -15.51
C TYR A 68 -16.44 1.30 -14.85
N LYS A 69 -16.24 2.36 -15.62
CA LYS A 69 -15.69 3.63 -15.13
C LYS A 69 -16.68 4.31 -14.18
N ILE A 70 -16.18 4.76 -13.02
CA ILE A 70 -16.94 5.56 -12.04
C ILE A 70 -16.35 6.96 -11.87
N GLY A 71 -15.10 7.18 -12.25
CA GLY A 71 -14.42 8.47 -12.16
C GLY A 71 -13.09 8.48 -12.87
N GLU A 72 -12.40 9.61 -12.75
CA GLU A 72 -11.04 9.79 -13.24
C GLU A 72 -10.27 10.78 -12.38
N THR A 73 -8.95 10.73 -12.43
CA THR A 73 -8.07 11.59 -11.64
C THR A 73 -6.69 11.73 -12.27
N THR A 74 -6.01 12.83 -11.96
CA THR A 74 -4.56 12.99 -12.19
C THR A 74 -3.74 12.79 -10.90
N ALA A 75 -4.38 12.58 -9.75
CA ALA A 75 -3.74 12.26 -8.48
C ALA A 75 -3.57 10.74 -8.33
N TRP A 76 -2.55 10.19 -8.97
CA TRP A 76 -2.29 8.75 -8.94
C TRP A 76 -0.80 8.41 -9.14
N ASN A 77 -0.43 7.20 -8.80
CA ASN A 77 0.89 6.63 -9.03
C ASN A 77 0.78 5.11 -9.31
N PHE A 78 1.87 4.49 -9.76
CA PHE A 78 1.84 3.06 -10.15
C PHE A 78 1.80 2.09 -8.96
N GLN A 79 2.20 2.49 -7.75
CA GLN A 79 2.28 1.58 -6.62
C GLN A 79 0.98 1.52 -5.81
N GLN A 80 0.34 2.68 -5.61
CA GLN A 80 -0.84 2.81 -4.75
C GLN A 80 -2.08 3.31 -5.50
N GLY A 81 -1.94 3.62 -6.80
CA GLY A 81 -3.01 4.22 -7.58
C GLY A 81 -3.43 5.58 -7.03
N ALA A 82 -4.71 5.86 -7.07
CA ALA A 82 -5.37 7.03 -6.50
C ALA A 82 -5.90 6.77 -5.07
N MET A 83 -5.37 5.82 -4.33
CA MET A 83 -5.89 5.35 -3.03
C MET A 83 -7.36 4.87 -3.12
N LEU A 84 -7.74 4.31 -4.26
CA LEU A 84 -9.10 3.82 -4.53
C LEU A 84 -9.46 2.65 -3.61
N GLN A 85 -10.54 2.77 -2.85
CA GLN A 85 -11.04 1.71 -1.99
C GLN A 85 -12.53 1.87 -1.70
N TYR A 86 -13.22 0.76 -1.38
CA TYR A 86 -14.61 0.81 -0.93
C TYR A 86 -14.75 1.50 0.43
N HIS A 87 -15.87 2.23 0.59
CA HIS A 87 -16.35 2.60 1.90
C HIS A 87 -16.72 1.33 2.68
N PRO A 88 -16.33 1.18 3.96
CA PRO A 88 -16.54 -0.07 4.70
C PRO A 88 -18.03 -0.43 4.91
N TYR A 89 -18.93 0.54 4.97
CA TYR A 89 -20.34 0.34 5.34
C TYR A 89 -21.35 0.96 4.38
N LEU A 90 -21.02 2.02 3.64
CA LEU A 90 -21.95 2.66 2.72
C LEU A 90 -22.01 1.88 1.39
N GLU A 91 -23.24 1.61 0.95
CA GLU A 91 -23.46 0.95 -0.33
C GLU A 91 -22.99 1.81 -1.50
N ASP A 92 -22.45 1.17 -2.54
CA ASP A 92 -22.02 1.77 -3.80
C ASP A 92 -21.12 3.01 -3.66
N THR A 93 -20.37 3.06 -2.53
CA THR A 93 -19.57 4.21 -2.18
C THR A 93 -18.09 3.84 -2.13
N VAL A 94 -17.27 4.68 -2.75
CA VAL A 94 -15.81 4.55 -2.80
C VAL A 94 -15.14 5.84 -2.35
N TYR A 95 -13.87 5.71 -1.95
CA TYR A 95 -12.93 6.80 -1.77
C TYR A 95 -11.87 6.73 -2.86
N TYR A 96 -11.43 7.88 -3.36
CA TYR A 96 -10.19 7.99 -4.14
C TYR A 96 -9.69 9.43 -4.13
N ASN A 97 -8.41 9.63 -4.42
CA ASN A 97 -7.79 10.95 -4.44
C ASN A 97 -7.92 11.61 -5.81
N VAL A 98 -8.14 12.92 -5.81
CA VAL A 98 -8.26 13.77 -7.00
C VAL A 98 -7.38 15.01 -6.86
N PHE A 99 -7.04 15.64 -7.99
CA PHE A 99 -6.46 16.97 -8.02
C PHE A 99 -7.49 17.94 -8.56
N GLU A 100 -8.09 18.74 -7.68
CA GLU A 100 -9.10 19.72 -8.05
C GLU A 100 -8.85 21.03 -7.30
N ASN A 101 -9.18 22.16 -7.95
CA ASN A 101 -9.01 23.50 -7.37
C ASN A 101 -7.59 23.78 -6.87
N GLY A 102 -6.57 23.24 -7.56
CA GLY A 102 -5.16 23.47 -7.24
C GLY A 102 -4.64 22.69 -6.05
N LYS A 103 -5.33 21.67 -5.56
CA LYS A 103 -4.90 20.83 -4.43
C LYS A 103 -5.31 19.36 -4.58
N PHE A 104 -4.56 18.48 -3.91
CA PHE A 104 -4.94 17.09 -3.77
C PHE A 104 -5.98 16.94 -2.65
N GLN A 105 -7.07 16.22 -2.95
CA GLN A 105 -8.21 15.97 -2.06
C GLN A 105 -8.66 14.52 -2.17
N THR A 106 -9.30 14.00 -1.12
CA THR A 106 -10.05 12.73 -1.22
C THR A 106 -11.50 13.04 -1.57
N VAL A 107 -12.04 12.36 -2.57
CA VAL A 107 -13.47 12.33 -2.85
C VAL A 107 -14.09 11.06 -2.30
N THR A 108 -15.22 11.20 -1.62
CA THR A 108 -16.17 10.12 -1.32
C THR A 108 -17.24 10.18 -2.39
N LEU A 109 -17.36 9.13 -3.19
CA LEU A 109 -18.29 9.05 -4.32
C LEU A 109 -19.26 7.89 -4.12
N ASN A 110 -20.57 8.18 -4.09
CA ASN A 110 -21.57 7.16 -4.37
C ASN A 110 -21.72 7.05 -5.89
N PHE A 111 -21.25 5.95 -6.48
CA PHE A 111 -21.15 5.83 -7.94
C PHE A 111 -22.48 5.44 -8.63
N VAL A 112 -23.53 5.16 -7.87
CA VAL A 112 -24.90 4.95 -8.40
C VAL A 112 -25.65 6.28 -8.45
N THR A 113 -25.63 7.07 -7.39
CA THR A 113 -26.32 8.37 -7.33
C THR A 113 -25.52 9.50 -7.95
N GLY A 114 -24.18 9.35 -8.05
CA GLY A 114 -23.27 10.40 -8.49
C GLY A 114 -22.94 11.42 -7.39
N GLU A 115 -23.44 11.23 -6.17
CA GLU A 115 -23.17 12.13 -5.05
C GLU A 115 -21.68 12.11 -4.69
N LYS A 116 -21.09 13.30 -4.57
CA LYS A 116 -19.68 13.52 -4.21
C LYS A 116 -19.57 14.38 -2.97
N LYS A 117 -18.64 13.97 -2.11
CA LYS A 117 -18.20 14.75 -0.95
C LYS A 117 -16.68 14.81 -0.94
N TYR A 118 -16.14 15.98 -0.66
CA TYR A 118 -14.68 16.20 -0.71
C TYR A 118 -14.13 16.45 0.68
N ALA A 119 -13.04 15.75 1.01
CA ALA A 119 -12.17 16.16 2.09
C ALA A 119 -11.24 17.27 1.62
N ASP A 120 -10.77 18.09 2.53
CA ASP A 120 -9.88 19.22 2.19
C ASP A 120 -8.44 18.80 1.85
N ARG A 121 -8.08 17.52 2.10
CA ARG A 121 -6.77 16.90 1.81
C ARG A 121 -6.91 15.51 1.22
N ALA A 122 -5.89 15.08 0.47
CA ALA A 122 -5.76 13.70 0.00
C ALA A 122 -5.28 12.78 1.12
N THR A 123 -6.01 11.69 1.36
CA THR A 123 -5.68 10.72 2.40
C THR A 123 -4.76 9.61 1.87
N ALA A 124 -3.80 9.22 2.68
CA ALA A 124 -2.93 8.06 2.45
C ALA A 124 -3.46 6.78 3.11
N CYS A 125 -4.41 6.92 4.03
CA CYS A 125 -5.10 5.80 4.67
C CYS A 125 -6.45 6.26 5.18
N ILE A 126 -7.44 5.36 5.19
CA ILE A 126 -8.75 5.57 5.82
C ILE A 126 -8.96 4.49 6.86
N SER A 127 -9.44 4.89 8.04
CA SER A 127 -9.68 3.99 9.17
C SER A 127 -10.64 2.84 8.81
N PRO A 128 -10.52 1.66 9.42
CA PRO A 128 -11.43 0.55 9.21
C PRO A 128 -12.91 0.88 9.44
N ASP A 129 -13.21 1.84 10.34
CA ASP A 129 -14.57 2.31 10.59
C ASP A 129 -15.04 3.42 9.62
N GLY A 130 -14.18 3.86 8.70
CA GLY A 130 -14.50 4.86 7.69
C GLY A 130 -14.67 6.29 8.17
N LYS A 131 -14.41 6.57 9.47
CA LYS A 131 -14.65 7.90 10.08
C LYS A 131 -13.47 8.84 9.90
N TRP A 132 -12.25 8.30 9.90
CA TRP A 132 -11.01 9.07 9.90
C TRP A 132 -10.16 8.78 8.69
N GLY A 133 -9.52 9.80 8.16
CA GLY A 133 -8.44 9.68 7.18
C GLY A 133 -7.13 10.22 7.75
N LEU A 134 -6.01 9.70 7.29
CA LEU A 134 -4.68 10.25 7.53
C LEU A 134 -4.14 10.80 6.23
N ALA A 135 -3.92 12.10 6.19
CA ALA A 135 -3.38 12.79 5.02
C ALA A 135 -1.91 13.15 5.22
N VAL A 136 -1.15 13.04 4.14
CA VAL A 136 0.27 13.39 4.05
C VAL A 136 0.51 14.23 2.79
N ASN A 137 1.70 14.82 2.66
CA ASN A 137 2.07 15.62 1.50
C ASN A 137 2.52 14.72 0.34
N PHE A 138 1.61 14.42 -0.59
CA PHE A 138 1.90 13.60 -1.77
C PHE A 138 2.87 14.26 -2.75
N GLY A 139 2.97 15.59 -2.80
CA GLY A 139 3.99 16.30 -3.57
C GLY A 139 5.40 16.04 -3.00
N ARG A 140 5.53 16.11 -1.67
CA ARG A 140 6.79 15.79 -0.99
C ARG A 140 7.20 14.31 -1.15
N ILE A 141 6.22 13.41 -1.16
CA ILE A 141 6.48 11.99 -1.47
C ILE A 141 6.92 11.84 -2.92
N PHE A 142 6.32 12.57 -3.86
CA PHE A 142 6.71 12.54 -5.28
C PHE A 142 8.17 12.94 -5.48
N ASP A 143 8.64 13.98 -4.80
CA ASP A 143 10.04 14.41 -4.83
C ASP A 143 11.01 13.34 -4.30
N PHE A 144 10.55 12.49 -3.38
CA PHE A 144 11.34 11.40 -2.81
C PHE A 144 11.26 10.12 -3.64
N ARG A 145 10.03 9.71 -3.98
CA ARG A 145 9.72 8.47 -4.73
C ARG A 145 8.48 8.68 -5.59
N PRO A 146 8.63 9.06 -6.86
CA PRO A 146 7.51 9.33 -7.76
C PRO A 146 6.46 8.21 -7.85
N GLY A 147 6.87 6.93 -7.66
CA GLY A 147 5.96 5.78 -7.65
C GLY A 147 4.94 5.75 -6.49
N TYR A 148 5.10 6.62 -5.48
CA TYR A 148 4.23 6.70 -4.30
C TYR A 148 3.62 8.09 -4.08
N GLY A 149 4.11 9.11 -4.76
CA GLY A 149 3.60 10.46 -4.72
C GLY A 149 2.73 10.80 -5.94
N TYR A 150 2.28 12.04 -6.00
CA TYR A 150 1.48 12.53 -7.12
C TYR A 150 2.18 13.69 -7.82
N ALA A 151 2.23 13.63 -9.16
CA ALA A 151 2.74 14.70 -10.00
C ALA A 151 1.80 15.92 -10.01
N GLY A 152 2.32 17.11 -10.32
CA GLY A 152 1.52 18.29 -10.61
C GLY A 152 1.34 19.28 -9.46
N PHE A 153 1.86 18.97 -8.28
CA PHE A 153 1.89 19.91 -7.16
C PHE A 153 3.31 20.01 -6.60
N VAL A 154 3.84 21.21 -6.58
CA VAL A 154 5.15 21.47 -5.97
C VAL A 154 4.96 21.54 -4.46
N ASP A 155 5.77 20.77 -3.71
CA ASP A 155 5.81 20.87 -2.26
C ASP A 155 6.15 22.30 -1.83
N GLU A 156 5.24 22.99 -1.14
CA GLU A 156 5.44 24.35 -0.62
C GLU A 156 6.66 24.47 0.31
N TYR A 157 7.04 23.35 0.91
CA TYR A 157 8.16 23.22 1.83
C TYR A 157 9.35 22.50 1.21
N SER A 158 9.47 22.50 -0.12
CA SER A 158 10.54 21.80 -0.85
C SER A 158 11.95 22.17 -0.38
N ASP A 159 12.15 23.39 0.10
CA ASP A 159 13.43 23.90 0.61
C ASP A 159 13.62 23.73 2.12
N VAL A 160 12.63 23.13 2.82
CA VAL A 160 12.67 22.95 4.29
C VAL A 160 12.81 21.48 4.64
N ASN A 161 13.84 21.12 5.40
CA ASN A 161 14.10 19.72 5.75
C ASN A 161 12.98 19.10 6.60
N ALA A 162 12.56 19.75 7.66
CA ALA A 162 11.50 19.28 8.54
C ALA A 162 10.54 20.45 8.89
N PRO A 163 9.58 20.78 8.00
CA PRO A 163 8.69 21.90 8.22
C PRO A 163 7.72 21.65 9.39
N HIS A 164 7.52 22.70 10.21
CA HIS A 164 6.54 22.66 11.30
C HIS A 164 5.10 22.68 10.79
N ASN A 165 4.84 23.37 9.71
CA ASN A 165 3.47 23.54 9.15
C ASN A 165 3.06 22.41 8.19
N ASP A 166 3.83 21.32 8.14
CA ASP A 166 3.53 20.10 7.37
C ASP A 166 3.81 18.85 8.22
N GLY A 167 3.25 17.71 7.81
CA GLY A 167 3.34 16.45 8.54
C GLY A 167 2.17 15.52 8.30
N VAL A 168 1.51 15.06 9.36
CA VAL A 168 0.31 14.21 9.28
C VAL A 168 -0.92 14.98 9.73
N PHE A 169 -1.96 14.91 8.91
CA PHE A 169 -3.26 15.53 9.18
C PHE A 169 -4.31 14.45 9.39
N LEU A 170 -5.09 14.59 10.48
CA LEU A 170 -6.29 13.80 10.72
C LEU A 170 -7.45 14.45 9.98
N VAL A 171 -8.12 13.70 9.12
CA VAL A 171 -9.26 14.12 8.32
C VAL A 171 -10.54 13.50 8.89
N ASP A 172 -11.53 14.32 9.20
CA ASP A 172 -12.90 13.87 9.50
C ASP A 172 -13.59 13.55 8.16
N MET A 173 -13.76 12.26 7.85
CA MET A 173 -14.30 11.83 6.56
C MET A 173 -15.79 12.15 6.39
N GLU A 174 -16.50 12.41 7.49
CA GLU A 174 -17.89 12.85 7.43
C GLU A 174 -18.01 14.35 7.15
N LYS A 175 -17.18 15.19 7.79
CA LYS A 175 -17.22 16.65 7.61
C LYS A 175 -16.37 17.12 6.44
N GLY A 176 -15.29 16.41 6.14
CA GLY A 176 -14.29 16.79 5.14
C GLY A 176 -13.19 17.72 5.66
N ASP A 177 -13.25 18.12 6.93
CA ASP A 177 -12.25 18.99 7.55
C ASP A 177 -11.02 18.22 8.00
N SER A 178 -9.85 18.85 7.98
CA SER A 178 -8.63 18.25 8.52
C SER A 178 -7.97 19.09 9.61
N LYS A 179 -7.24 18.40 10.47
CA LYS A 179 -6.42 19.00 11.53
C LYS A 179 -5.03 18.39 11.50
N GLN A 180 -3.99 19.23 11.49
CA GLN A 180 -2.63 18.74 11.68
C GLN A 180 -2.48 18.18 13.10
N ILE A 181 -2.07 16.92 13.18
CA ILE A 181 -1.86 16.21 14.45
C ILE A 181 -0.39 15.91 14.71
N LEU A 182 0.43 15.78 13.65
CA LEU A 182 1.87 15.57 13.75
C LEU A 182 2.62 16.52 12.83
N PHE A 183 3.81 16.93 13.26
CA PHE A 183 4.66 17.92 12.64
C PHE A 183 5.97 17.29 12.21
N TYR A 184 6.50 17.59 11.03
CA TYR A 184 7.74 16.97 10.53
C TYR A 184 8.95 17.26 11.41
N ASP A 185 9.05 18.45 12.01
CA ASP A 185 10.14 18.78 12.94
C ASP A 185 10.12 17.91 14.21
N SER A 186 8.92 17.57 14.69
CA SER A 186 8.74 16.66 15.82
C SER A 186 8.99 15.20 15.43
N LEU A 187 8.53 14.81 14.24
CA LEU A 187 8.76 13.47 13.69
C LEU A 187 10.26 13.22 13.43
N ALA A 188 11.00 14.21 12.93
CA ALA A 188 12.44 14.10 12.75
C ALA A 188 13.16 13.82 14.10
N LYS A 189 12.79 14.55 15.15
CA LYS A 189 13.37 14.38 16.49
C LYS A 189 13.07 13.01 17.08
N ILE A 190 11.80 12.56 17.05
CA ILE A 190 11.43 11.26 17.60
C ILE A 190 12.00 10.09 16.79
N SER A 191 12.29 10.30 15.50
CA SER A 191 12.93 9.34 14.62
C SER A 191 14.44 9.27 14.77
N GLY A 192 15.05 10.18 15.53
CA GLY A 192 16.48 10.24 15.70
C GLY A 192 17.23 10.72 14.45
N PHE A 193 16.57 11.47 13.57
CA PHE A 193 17.18 12.06 12.38
C PHE A 193 17.85 13.39 12.72
N ASP A 194 18.94 13.69 12.02
CA ASP A 194 19.55 15.02 12.05
C ASP A 194 18.72 16.03 11.23
N ASP A 195 19.05 17.30 11.33
CA ASP A 195 18.38 18.39 10.61
C ASP A 195 18.93 18.65 9.19
N GLU A 196 19.88 17.82 8.74
CA GLU A 196 20.55 17.98 7.45
C GLU A 196 19.80 17.36 6.27
N GLN A 197 18.86 16.44 6.53
CA GLN A 197 18.11 15.71 5.51
C GLN A 197 16.61 16.02 5.60
N LYS A 198 15.95 16.13 4.45
CA LYS A 198 14.48 16.24 4.38
C LYS A 198 13.83 15.02 5.00
N VAL A 199 12.70 15.23 5.68
CA VAL A 199 11.92 14.17 6.33
C VAL A 199 10.54 14.10 5.71
N LEU A 200 9.99 12.88 5.57
CA LEU A 200 8.63 12.62 5.12
C LEU A 200 8.02 11.41 5.84
N VAL A 201 6.71 11.30 5.73
CA VAL A 201 5.97 10.06 6.01
C VAL A 201 5.60 9.42 4.68
N ASN A 202 6.00 8.17 4.47
CA ASN A 202 5.79 7.48 3.20
C ASN A 202 4.67 6.45 3.24
N HIS A 203 4.60 5.60 4.24
CA HIS A 203 3.55 4.58 4.42
C HIS A 203 2.95 4.78 5.80
N ILE A 204 1.62 4.89 5.86
CA ILE A 204 0.87 5.15 7.08
C ILE A 204 -0.44 4.36 7.05
N THR A 205 -0.76 3.62 8.11
CA THR A 205 -1.99 2.81 8.19
C THR A 205 -2.56 2.81 9.59
N PHE A 206 -3.90 2.86 9.67
CA PHE A 206 -4.62 2.62 10.93
C PHE A 206 -4.49 1.17 11.38
N ASN A 207 -4.54 0.96 12.69
CA ASN A 207 -4.73 -0.35 13.27
C ASN A 207 -6.20 -0.84 13.08
N THR A 208 -6.45 -2.10 13.46
CA THR A 208 -7.76 -2.74 13.26
C THR A 208 -8.91 -2.12 14.08
N THR A 209 -8.60 -1.34 15.12
CA THR A 209 -9.58 -0.66 16.00
C THR A 209 -9.78 0.82 15.71
N SER A 210 -9.10 1.39 14.70
CA SER A 210 -9.25 2.78 14.24
C SER A 210 -8.82 3.86 15.26
N ASP A 211 -8.07 3.51 16.29
CA ASP A 211 -7.67 4.42 17.36
C ASP A 211 -6.19 4.78 17.35
N ARG A 212 -5.37 3.97 16.67
CA ARG A 212 -3.92 4.17 16.49
C ARG A 212 -3.51 3.94 15.04
N PHE A 213 -2.35 4.42 14.69
CA PHE A 213 -1.76 4.19 13.38
C PHE A 213 -0.26 4.01 13.49
N VAL A 214 0.32 3.30 12.52
CA VAL A 214 1.75 3.18 12.30
C VAL A 214 2.13 3.97 11.07
N MET A 215 3.32 4.60 11.10
CA MET A 215 3.90 5.28 9.95
C MET A 215 5.38 4.99 9.81
N LEU A 216 5.85 4.98 8.58
CA LEU A 216 7.26 4.97 8.24
C LEU A 216 7.72 6.41 8.00
N VAL A 217 8.45 6.94 8.99
CA VAL A 217 9.12 8.22 8.87
C VAL A 217 10.48 7.99 8.23
N ARG A 218 10.76 8.69 7.12
CA ARG A 218 11.97 8.52 6.32
C ARG A 218 12.68 9.86 6.13
N ASN A 219 14.01 9.80 6.05
CA ASN A 219 14.79 10.92 5.58
C ASN A 219 15.16 10.74 4.11
N PHE A 220 15.35 11.84 3.38
CA PHE A 220 15.83 11.80 1.99
C PHE A 220 17.31 11.42 1.97
N PRO A 221 17.77 10.72 0.92
CA PRO A 221 19.21 10.51 0.75
C PRO A 221 19.92 11.84 0.49
N ALA A 222 21.14 11.95 1.04
CA ALA A 222 22.05 13.06 0.80
C ALA A 222 23.43 12.52 0.43
N PRO A 223 24.35 13.34 -0.11
CA PRO A 223 25.68 12.88 -0.44
C PRO A 223 26.37 12.23 0.77
N ASN A 224 26.79 10.97 0.61
CA ASN A 224 27.38 10.13 1.67
C ASN A 224 26.48 9.82 2.89
N LYS A 225 25.18 10.15 2.81
CA LYS A 225 24.17 9.83 3.81
C LYS A 225 23.03 9.07 3.14
N PRO A 226 22.96 7.72 3.23
CA PRO A 226 21.83 6.97 2.71
C PRO A 226 20.57 7.35 3.51
N TRP A 227 19.41 7.15 2.89
CA TRP A 227 18.14 7.27 3.60
C TRP A 227 17.96 6.10 4.58
N SER A 228 17.26 6.38 5.66
CA SER A 228 16.87 5.38 6.66
C SER A 228 15.40 5.57 7.05
N THR A 229 14.90 4.66 7.86
CA THR A 229 13.50 4.62 8.27
C THR A 229 13.38 4.48 9.77
N SER A 230 12.41 5.19 10.36
CA SER A 230 11.92 4.90 11.70
C SER A 230 10.45 4.48 11.64
N MET A 231 10.07 3.48 12.42
CA MET A 231 8.69 3.08 12.59
C MET A 231 8.13 3.79 13.83
N VAL A 232 7.13 4.62 13.62
CA VAL A 232 6.53 5.45 14.66
C VAL A 232 5.05 5.14 14.78
N ILE A 233 4.56 4.97 16.00
CA ILE A 233 3.15 4.79 16.33
C ILE A 233 2.58 6.16 16.71
N GLY A 234 1.37 6.44 16.23
CA GLY A 234 0.60 7.64 16.60
C GLY A 234 -0.83 7.30 17.00
N ASP A 235 -1.46 8.22 17.71
CA ASP A 235 -2.89 8.19 18.00
C ASP A 235 -3.63 9.40 17.43
N LEU A 236 -4.97 9.41 17.52
CA LEU A 236 -5.81 10.49 16.99
C LEU A 236 -5.61 11.85 17.69
N ASN A 237 -4.95 11.87 18.84
CA ASN A 237 -4.63 13.08 19.60
C ASN A 237 -3.25 13.66 19.27
N GLY A 238 -2.46 12.93 18.46
CA GLY A 238 -1.09 13.31 18.09
C GLY A 238 -0.03 12.86 19.10
N ASN A 239 -0.35 11.97 20.03
CA ASN A 239 0.65 11.31 20.85
C ASN A 239 1.44 10.33 19.99
N THR A 240 2.76 10.28 20.15
CA THR A 240 3.64 9.43 19.34
C THR A 240 4.75 8.80 20.15
N HIS A 241 5.16 7.61 19.74
CA HIS A 241 6.42 7.00 20.16
C HIS A 241 7.03 6.16 19.03
N ALA A 242 8.33 6.01 19.02
CA ALA A 242 9.02 5.20 18.03
C ALA A 242 9.25 3.78 18.55
N VAL A 243 8.95 2.78 17.74
CA VAL A 243 9.21 1.36 18.05
C VAL A 243 10.49 0.85 17.36
N LEU A 244 10.84 1.44 16.22
CA LEU A 244 12.13 1.22 15.54
C LEU A 244 12.73 2.55 15.13
N LEU A 245 14.00 2.76 15.42
CA LEU A 245 14.70 4.02 15.22
C LEU A 245 15.82 3.88 14.19
N ASN A 246 15.82 4.78 13.21
CA ASN A 246 16.91 5.04 12.27
C ASN A 246 17.52 3.73 11.72
N THR A 247 16.69 2.86 11.17
CA THR A 247 17.07 1.52 10.75
C THR A 247 16.47 1.18 9.37
N TYR A 248 16.57 -0.06 8.95
CA TYR A 248 15.87 -0.55 7.77
C TYR A 248 14.49 -1.06 8.16
N VAL A 249 13.43 -0.46 7.60
CA VAL A 249 12.05 -0.95 7.64
C VAL A 249 11.46 -0.78 6.25
N SER A 250 10.90 -1.85 5.68
CA SER A 250 10.32 -1.82 4.34
C SER A 250 8.81 -1.94 4.37
N HIS A 251 8.28 -3.13 4.54
CA HIS A 251 6.85 -3.41 4.51
C HIS A 251 6.36 -3.89 5.87
N TYR A 252 5.10 -3.60 6.16
CA TYR A 252 4.45 -4.04 7.39
C TYR A 252 2.96 -4.27 7.19
N PHE A 253 2.37 -5.00 8.13
CA PHE A 253 0.94 -5.29 8.17
C PHE A 253 0.48 -5.39 9.63
N TRP A 254 -0.69 -4.82 9.95
CA TRP A 254 -1.31 -4.98 11.26
C TRP A 254 -1.88 -6.38 11.41
N VAL A 255 -1.36 -7.17 12.34
CA VAL A 255 -1.87 -8.50 12.70
C VAL A 255 -3.14 -8.37 13.53
N ASP A 256 -3.12 -7.44 14.48
CA ASP A 256 -4.24 -7.06 15.34
C ASP A 256 -4.14 -5.58 15.78
N SER A 257 -4.82 -5.19 16.84
CA SER A 257 -4.81 -3.79 17.32
C SER A 257 -3.48 -3.32 17.92
N SER A 258 -2.57 -4.24 18.27
CA SER A 258 -1.31 -3.95 18.96
C SER A 258 -0.07 -4.63 18.39
N HIS A 259 -0.22 -5.52 17.41
CA HIS A 259 0.91 -6.22 16.82
C HIS A 259 1.02 -5.94 15.32
N ILE A 260 2.25 -5.70 14.87
CA ILE A 260 2.63 -5.48 13.48
C ILE A 260 3.58 -6.58 13.03
N LEU A 261 3.29 -7.22 11.89
CA LEU A 261 4.26 -8.02 11.15
C LEU A 261 5.02 -7.09 10.21
N ALA A 262 6.34 -7.02 10.34
CA ALA A 262 7.16 -6.11 9.53
C ALA A 262 8.44 -6.77 9.04
N HIS A 263 8.86 -6.46 7.81
CA HIS A 263 10.20 -6.73 7.33
C HIS A 263 11.13 -5.59 7.72
N CYS A 264 12.02 -5.84 8.67
CA CYS A 264 12.87 -4.81 9.25
C CYS A 264 14.18 -5.37 9.83
N THR A 265 15.06 -4.45 10.23
CA THR A 265 16.25 -4.74 11.03
C THR A 265 15.98 -4.34 12.48
N VAL A 266 16.21 -5.26 13.42
CA VAL A 266 16.05 -5.02 14.85
C VAL A 266 17.39 -5.16 15.56
N GLY A 267 17.90 -4.04 16.10
CA GLY A 267 19.23 -3.98 16.72
C GLY A 267 20.35 -4.38 15.74
N THR A 268 21.16 -5.37 16.07
CA THR A 268 22.25 -5.87 15.21
C THR A 268 21.86 -7.09 14.38
N ARG A 269 20.60 -7.53 14.44
CA ARG A 269 20.11 -8.68 13.67
C ARG A 269 19.98 -8.32 12.18
N LYS A 270 20.19 -9.30 11.31
CA LYS A 270 19.92 -9.11 9.87
C LYS A 270 18.45 -8.82 9.64
N SER A 271 18.14 -8.12 8.55
CA SER A 271 16.75 -7.89 8.11
C SER A 271 16.00 -9.23 7.98
N SER A 272 14.84 -9.30 8.60
CA SER A 272 13.96 -10.46 8.63
C SER A 272 12.51 -10.00 8.90
N MET A 273 11.59 -10.95 8.92
CA MET A 273 10.22 -10.67 9.41
C MET A 273 10.20 -10.70 10.94
N PHE A 274 9.56 -9.71 11.52
CA PHE A 274 9.35 -9.60 12.96
C PHE A 274 7.88 -9.31 13.26
N ILE A 275 7.36 -9.95 14.32
CA ILE A 275 6.14 -9.46 15.00
C ILE A 275 6.62 -8.49 16.07
N ILE A 276 6.08 -7.27 16.01
CA ILE A 276 6.42 -6.16 16.90
C ILE A 276 5.18 -5.81 17.71
N ASP A 277 5.28 -5.89 19.03
CA ASP A 277 4.31 -5.31 19.96
C ASP A 277 4.52 -3.79 19.99
N VAL A 278 3.49 -3.02 19.62
CA VAL A 278 3.63 -1.57 19.45
C VAL A 278 3.66 -0.81 20.77
N ASP A 279 3.21 -1.40 21.88
CA ASP A 279 3.20 -0.76 23.19
C ASP A 279 4.54 -0.93 23.91
N SER A 280 5.12 -2.13 23.87
CA SER A 280 6.39 -2.46 24.52
C SER A 280 7.61 -2.25 23.62
N GLY A 281 7.43 -2.26 22.30
CA GLY A 281 8.52 -2.30 21.31
C GLY A 281 9.22 -3.65 21.25
N GLU A 282 8.70 -4.69 21.92
CA GLU A 282 9.26 -6.02 21.83
C GLU A 282 9.11 -6.57 20.41
N ALA A 283 10.22 -7.06 19.84
CA ALA A 283 10.25 -7.60 18.50
C ALA A 283 10.71 -9.05 18.48
N ILE A 284 9.80 -9.96 18.13
CA ILE A 284 10.06 -11.38 18.03
C ILE A 284 10.26 -11.72 16.54
N GLU A 285 11.41 -12.34 16.22
CA GLU A 285 11.67 -12.80 14.85
C GLU A 285 10.67 -13.88 14.47
N TYR A 286 9.94 -13.60 13.39
CA TYR A 286 8.96 -14.51 12.83
C TYR A 286 9.55 -15.17 11.60
N ARG A 287 10.20 -16.31 11.81
CA ARG A 287 10.86 -17.05 10.73
C ARG A 287 9.82 -17.65 9.79
N LEU A 288 9.65 -17.02 8.65
CA LEU A 288 8.96 -17.57 7.50
C LEU A 288 10.01 -18.33 6.65
N PRO A 289 10.20 -19.65 6.83
CA PRO A 289 11.41 -20.33 6.35
C PRO A 289 11.60 -20.25 4.85
N TYR A 290 10.50 -20.18 4.10
CA TYR A 290 10.52 -20.13 2.65
C TYR A 290 10.66 -18.70 2.11
N PHE A 291 9.98 -17.74 2.70
CA PHE A 291 10.05 -16.34 2.30
C PHE A 291 11.46 -15.75 2.39
N SER A 292 12.23 -16.14 3.40
CA SER A 292 13.60 -15.66 3.58
C SER A 292 14.62 -16.27 2.61
N GLN A 293 14.34 -17.42 2.02
CA GLN A 293 15.25 -18.14 1.12
C GLN A 293 15.09 -17.76 -0.35
N VAL A 294 13.86 -17.43 -0.77
CA VAL A 294 13.52 -17.22 -2.18
C VAL A 294 13.45 -15.75 -2.56
N ILE A 295 13.14 -14.85 -1.61
CA ILE A 295 12.79 -13.45 -1.92
C ILE A 295 13.70 -12.43 -1.21
N ASN A 296 14.82 -12.79 -0.63
CA ASN A 296 15.62 -11.91 0.24
C ASN A 296 14.82 -11.33 1.43
N GLY A 297 13.65 -11.88 1.73
CA GLY A 297 12.87 -11.60 2.93
C GLY A 297 12.00 -10.35 2.92
N ASP A 298 12.08 -9.49 1.92
CA ASP A 298 11.26 -8.27 1.83
C ASP A 298 10.00 -8.55 1.01
N ILE A 299 8.85 -8.64 1.67
CA ILE A 299 7.59 -9.07 1.09
C ILE A 299 6.43 -8.11 1.43
N HIS A 300 5.49 -7.98 0.50
CA HIS A 300 4.20 -7.36 0.73
C HIS A 300 3.26 -8.41 1.32
N CYS A 301 3.05 -8.33 2.63
CA CYS A 301 2.26 -9.33 3.35
C CYS A 301 0.78 -8.95 3.46
N ASN A 302 -0.09 -9.97 3.39
CA ASN A 302 -1.51 -9.85 3.71
C ASN A 302 -1.97 -11.08 4.52
N LEU A 303 -2.83 -10.85 5.52
CA LEU A 303 -3.36 -11.90 6.39
C LEU A 303 -4.75 -12.32 5.90
N SER A 304 -5.03 -13.62 5.91
CA SER A 304 -6.37 -14.10 5.61
C SER A 304 -7.41 -13.58 6.61
N PRO A 305 -8.67 -13.36 6.21
CA PRO A 305 -9.71 -12.86 7.11
C PRO A 305 -9.94 -13.70 8.37
N ASP A 306 -9.63 -15.00 8.31
CA ASP A 306 -9.73 -15.93 9.44
C ASP A 306 -8.45 -16.02 10.27
N GLY A 307 -7.38 -15.31 9.87
CA GLY A 307 -6.09 -15.29 10.55
C GLY A 307 -5.24 -16.54 10.39
N ASN A 308 -5.63 -17.49 9.53
CA ASN A 308 -4.96 -18.79 9.43
C ASN A 308 -3.77 -18.78 8.45
N TYR A 309 -3.74 -17.84 7.49
CA TYR A 309 -2.73 -17.81 6.44
C TYR A 309 -2.17 -16.41 6.24
N ILE A 310 -0.89 -16.33 5.97
CA ILE A 310 -0.21 -15.15 5.42
C ILE A 310 0.09 -15.44 3.95
N ILE A 311 -0.24 -14.49 3.08
CA ILE A 311 0.24 -14.49 1.70
C ILE A 311 1.20 -13.32 1.50
N GLY A 312 2.08 -13.42 0.51
CA GLY A 312 2.97 -12.31 0.19
C GLY A 312 3.74 -12.52 -1.10
N ASP A 313 4.14 -11.41 -1.68
CA ASP A 313 5.01 -11.37 -2.84
C ASP A 313 6.28 -10.60 -2.53
N GLY A 314 7.34 -11.01 -3.19
CA GLY A 314 8.63 -10.32 -3.11
C GLY A 314 8.98 -9.60 -4.41
N TYR A 315 10.22 -9.10 -4.44
CA TYR A 315 10.75 -8.45 -5.63
C TYR A 315 11.11 -9.44 -6.72
N ASP A 316 11.31 -8.91 -7.93
CA ASP A 316 11.71 -9.68 -9.09
C ASP A 316 13.01 -10.47 -8.85
N PHE A 317 13.00 -11.73 -9.24
CA PHE A 317 14.16 -12.59 -9.28
C PHE A 317 14.22 -13.33 -10.62
N GLY A 318 15.12 -12.90 -11.49
CA GLY A 318 15.32 -13.54 -12.79
C GLY A 318 14.14 -13.38 -13.76
N GLY A 319 13.39 -12.28 -13.68
CA GLY A 319 12.24 -11.99 -14.53
C GLY A 319 10.93 -12.62 -14.04
N TYR A 320 10.89 -13.04 -12.79
CA TYR A 320 9.70 -13.62 -12.14
C TYR A 320 9.48 -13.04 -10.75
N ARG A 321 8.21 -12.93 -10.36
CA ARG A 321 7.78 -12.69 -8.98
C ARG A 321 7.05 -13.91 -8.44
N SER A 322 7.32 -14.23 -7.21
CA SER A 322 6.73 -15.38 -6.53
C SER A 322 5.64 -14.91 -5.58
N LEU A 323 4.44 -15.47 -5.72
CA LEU A 323 3.41 -15.39 -4.69
C LEU A 323 3.59 -16.59 -3.76
N GLN A 324 3.61 -16.35 -2.46
CA GLN A 324 3.83 -17.35 -1.45
C GLN A 324 2.71 -17.36 -0.42
N GLY A 325 2.48 -18.51 0.18
CA GLY A 325 1.56 -18.72 1.28
C GLY A 325 2.26 -19.37 2.46
N TYR A 326 1.82 -19.02 3.65
CA TYR A 326 2.28 -19.55 4.91
C TYR A 326 1.10 -19.90 5.82
N SER A 327 1.04 -21.13 6.31
CA SER A 327 0.05 -21.59 7.26
C SER A 327 0.46 -21.24 8.69
N MET A 328 -0.32 -20.38 9.37
CA MET A 328 -0.10 -20.02 10.77
C MET A 328 -0.26 -21.23 11.71
N LYS A 329 -1.04 -22.22 11.31
CA LYS A 329 -1.33 -23.42 12.10
C LYS A 329 -0.21 -24.45 12.03
N THR A 330 0.30 -24.74 10.82
CA THR A 330 1.29 -25.81 10.61
C THR A 330 2.72 -25.29 10.60
N GLY A 331 2.92 -23.97 10.35
CA GLY A 331 4.23 -23.36 10.10
C GLY A 331 4.81 -23.71 8.72
N GLU A 332 4.00 -24.30 7.84
CA GLU A 332 4.42 -24.65 6.48
C GLU A 332 4.30 -23.45 5.54
N ALA A 333 5.31 -23.28 4.69
CA ALA A 333 5.31 -22.26 3.65
C ALA A 333 5.43 -22.90 2.27
N ARG A 334 4.71 -22.35 1.28
CA ARG A 334 4.75 -22.83 -0.11
C ARG A 334 4.77 -21.68 -1.10
N GLU A 335 5.47 -21.89 -2.21
CA GLU A 335 5.32 -21.08 -3.40
C GLU A 335 4.00 -21.46 -4.09
N LEU A 336 3.08 -20.49 -4.18
CA LEU A 336 1.75 -20.70 -4.77
C LEU A 336 1.80 -20.56 -6.29
N LEU A 337 2.53 -19.56 -6.79
CA LEU A 337 2.77 -19.36 -8.21
C LEU A 337 4.03 -18.51 -8.46
N LYS A 338 4.51 -18.54 -9.71
CA LYS A 338 5.50 -17.62 -10.28
C LYS A 338 4.88 -16.86 -11.44
N ALA A 339 4.76 -15.55 -11.30
CA ALA A 339 4.32 -14.68 -12.37
C ALA A 339 5.55 -14.12 -13.12
N LYS A 340 5.56 -14.25 -14.44
CA LYS A 340 6.55 -13.59 -15.27
C LYS A 340 6.35 -12.07 -15.22
N THR A 341 7.43 -11.31 -15.08
CA THR A 341 7.37 -9.86 -15.00
C THR A 341 7.97 -9.21 -16.22
N MET A 342 7.38 -8.10 -16.65
CA MET A 342 8.02 -7.17 -17.58
C MET A 342 9.18 -6.46 -16.87
N PRO A 343 10.33 -6.27 -17.55
CA PRO A 343 11.40 -5.44 -17.01
C PRO A 343 10.87 -4.05 -16.66
N PRO A 344 11.09 -3.53 -15.46
CA PRO A 344 10.64 -2.20 -15.08
C PRO A 344 11.46 -1.14 -15.82
N VAL A 345 10.79 -0.05 -16.22
CA VAL A 345 11.46 1.11 -16.82
C VAL A 345 12.34 1.83 -15.78
N CYS A 346 11.84 1.90 -14.55
CA CYS A 346 12.57 2.35 -13.38
C CYS A 346 11.93 1.74 -12.12
N THR A 347 12.55 1.94 -10.97
CA THR A 347 12.06 1.39 -9.69
C THR A 347 10.63 1.83 -9.36
N ASP A 348 10.22 3.03 -9.77
CA ASP A 348 8.90 3.58 -9.49
C ASP A 348 7.82 3.12 -10.48
N VAL A 349 8.22 2.62 -11.66
CA VAL A 349 7.33 2.06 -12.70
C VAL A 349 7.59 0.56 -12.80
N ARG A 350 7.15 -0.18 -11.80
CA ARG A 350 7.23 -1.64 -11.75
C ARG A 350 5.87 -2.21 -11.37
N CYS A 351 5.65 -3.47 -11.66
CA CYS A 351 4.49 -4.22 -11.20
C CYS A 351 4.92 -5.15 -10.07
N ASP A 352 4.57 -4.82 -8.84
CA ASP A 352 4.56 -5.75 -7.72
C ASP A 352 3.23 -6.50 -7.74
N LEU A 353 3.16 -7.73 -7.24
CA LEU A 353 1.91 -8.51 -7.28
C LEU A 353 0.88 -7.92 -6.31
N HIS A 354 1.32 -7.32 -5.20
CA HIS A 354 0.47 -6.72 -4.16
C HIS A 354 -0.75 -7.59 -3.84
N ALA A 355 -0.47 -8.88 -3.59
CA ALA A 355 -1.49 -9.87 -3.41
C ALA A 355 -2.36 -9.62 -2.18
N GLN A 356 -3.66 -9.79 -2.31
CA GLN A 356 -4.61 -9.60 -1.22
C GLN A 356 -5.78 -10.57 -1.29
N PHE A 357 -6.35 -10.88 -0.12
CA PHE A 357 -7.59 -11.65 -0.05
C PHE A 357 -8.80 -10.81 -0.47
N VAL A 358 -9.62 -11.37 -1.33
CA VAL A 358 -10.83 -10.71 -1.86
C VAL A 358 -12.07 -11.59 -1.67
N TRP A 359 -13.26 -10.96 -1.71
CA TRP A 359 -14.55 -11.63 -1.54
C TRP A 359 -14.63 -12.52 -0.30
N GLY A 360 -14.26 -11.93 0.86
CA GLY A 360 -14.29 -12.62 2.15
C GLY A 360 -13.28 -13.77 2.28
N GLY A 361 -12.17 -13.68 1.53
CA GLY A 361 -11.11 -14.69 1.57
C GLY A 361 -11.32 -15.87 0.61
N LYS A 362 -12.33 -15.83 -0.27
CA LYS A 362 -12.57 -16.91 -1.24
C LYS A 362 -11.52 -16.97 -2.34
N TYR A 363 -10.91 -15.82 -2.67
CA TYR A 363 -9.89 -15.70 -3.70
C TYR A 363 -8.73 -14.83 -3.19
N ILE A 364 -7.59 -14.97 -3.84
CA ILE A 364 -6.46 -14.07 -3.77
C ILE A 364 -6.40 -13.33 -5.10
N SER A 365 -6.43 -11.99 -5.09
CA SER A 365 -6.17 -11.17 -6.27
C SER A 365 -4.73 -10.68 -6.26
N TYR A 366 -4.17 -10.48 -7.45
CA TYR A 366 -2.82 -9.96 -7.60
C TYR A 366 -2.64 -9.27 -8.95
N ASP A 367 -1.76 -8.29 -9.01
CA ASP A 367 -1.37 -7.64 -10.26
C ASP A 367 -0.31 -8.48 -10.99
N THR A 368 -0.36 -8.53 -12.31
CA THR A 368 0.60 -9.28 -13.12
C THR A 368 0.91 -8.57 -14.43
N THR A 369 2.08 -8.86 -15.00
CA THR A 369 2.46 -8.40 -16.35
C THR A 369 2.80 -9.56 -17.29
N GLU A 370 2.29 -10.74 -16.99
CA GLU A 370 2.63 -11.99 -17.70
C GLU A 370 2.29 -11.94 -19.19
N ASN A 371 1.21 -11.24 -19.55
CA ASN A 371 0.75 -11.07 -20.94
C ASN A 371 1.32 -9.81 -21.63
N GLY A 372 2.38 -9.19 -21.09
CA GLY A 372 3.02 -8.01 -21.67
C GLY A 372 2.31 -6.68 -21.38
N LYS A 373 1.29 -6.67 -20.51
CA LYS A 373 0.60 -5.49 -19.97
C LYS A 373 0.25 -5.75 -18.50
N ARG A 374 0.01 -4.70 -17.70
CA ARG A 374 -0.42 -4.87 -16.32
C ARG A 374 -1.88 -5.24 -16.27
N GLU A 375 -2.20 -6.33 -15.58
CA GLU A 375 -3.51 -6.93 -15.47
C GLU A 375 -3.76 -7.37 -14.02
N ILE A 376 -5.02 -7.57 -13.65
CA ILE A 376 -5.41 -8.18 -12.39
C ILE A 376 -5.80 -9.63 -12.64
N ALA A 377 -5.20 -10.53 -11.89
CA ALA A 377 -5.53 -11.95 -11.85
C ALA A 377 -6.09 -12.34 -10.49
N ILE A 378 -6.85 -13.43 -10.47
CA ILE A 378 -7.34 -14.07 -9.26
C ILE A 378 -6.99 -15.55 -9.26
N ILE A 379 -6.79 -16.10 -8.06
CA ILE A 379 -6.62 -17.54 -7.82
C ILE A 379 -7.51 -17.94 -6.64
N PRO A 380 -8.17 -19.11 -6.65
CA PRO A 380 -8.95 -19.60 -5.51
C PRO A 380 -8.06 -19.73 -4.26
N ALA A 381 -8.56 -19.31 -3.09
CA ALA A 381 -7.78 -19.33 -1.86
C ALA A 381 -7.61 -20.73 -1.26
N ASP A 382 -8.34 -21.75 -1.76
CA ASP A 382 -8.15 -23.16 -1.43
C ASP A 382 -6.76 -23.71 -1.83
N ILE A 383 -6.00 -22.98 -2.63
CA ILE A 383 -4.57 -23.23 -2.89
C ILE A 383 -3.73 -23.24 -1.60
N LEU A 384 -4.25 -22.62 -0.53
CA LEU A 384 -3.59 -22.53 0.78
C LEU A 384 -3.87 -23.75 1.68
N ASP A 385 -4.73 -24.69 1.27
CA ASP A 385 -5.08 -25.88 2.04
C ASP A 385 -3.92 -26.90 2.02
N PHE A 386 -2.91 -26.66 2.89
CA PHE A 386 -1.72 -27.53 3.07
C PHE A 386 -1.23 -27.59 4.52
#